data_163aff822247824748b1cd6ab9028f15
#
_entry.id   163aff822247824748b1cd6ab9028f15
#
_cell.length_a   1.000
_cell.length_b   1.000
_cell.length_c   1.000
_cell.angle_alpha   90.00
_cell.angle_beta   90.00
_cell.angle_gamma   90.00
#
_symmetry.space_group_name_H-M   'P 1'
#
loop_
_entity.id
_entity.type
_entity.pdbx_description
1 polymer ?
#
loop_
_entity_poly.entity_id
_entity_poly.type
_entity_poly.pdbx_seq_one_letter_code
_entity_poly.pdbx_strand_id
1 'polypeptide(L)'
;KYLNHGWGAPVDDDFVSFEGNKLTEGSSAFQLIDDDTWRVAYIQYSDHPKHYRICKADKYLRNFSDPVDIKGVTAPQHGSFMRITKKEYNSLLKWDKELKSKKK
;
A
#
# COMPACT_ATOMS: atom_id res chain seq x y z
N LYS A 1 -8.98 5.14 23.60
CA LYS A 1 -10.01 4.83 22.59
C LYS A 1 -10.42 3.37 22.69
N TYR A 2 -11.68 3.11 22.49
CA TYR A 2 -12.24 1.77 22.48
C TYR A 2 -12.53 1.36 21.02
N LEU A 3 -12.34 0.08 20.68
CA LEU A 3 -12.55 -0.39 19.33
C LEU A 3 -14.02 -0.41 18.88
N ASN A 4 -14.94 -0.40 19.82
CA ASN A 4 -16.38 -0.50 19.56
C ASN A 4 -17.13 0.83 19.54
N HIS A 5 -16.45 1.96 19.77
CA HIS A 5 -17.05 3.28 19.69
C HIS A 5 -16.02 4.38 19.46
N GLY A 6 -16.46 5.60 19.24
CA GLY A 6 -15.59 6.73 18.91
C GLY A 6 -15.22 6.82 17.44
N TRP A 7 -15.89 6.06 16.59
CA TRP A 7 -15.72 6.10 15.14
C TRP A 7 -16.54 7.25 14.55
N GLY A 8 -15.93 8.03 13.68
CA GLY A 8 -16.61 9.05 12.88
C GLY A 8 -17.02 8.53 11.51
N ALA A 9 -17.73 9.36 10.76
CA ALA A 9 -17.99 9.10 9.36
C ALA A 9 -16.67 9.11 8.55
N PRO A 10 -16.60 8.39 7.42
CA PRO A 10 -15.48 8.51 6.51
C PRO A 10 -15.26 9.96 6.08
N VAL A 11 -14.00 10.38 5.97
CA VAL A 11 -13.67 11.75 5.53
C VAL A 11 -13.80 11.94 4.03
N ASP A 12 -13.77 10.83 3.30
CA ASP A 12 -13.91 10.77 1.86
C ASP A 12 -14.40 9.37 1.49
N ASP A 13 -15.50 9.30 0.77
CA ASP A 13 -16.12 8.02 0.41
C ASP A 13 -15.43 7.34 -0.78
N ASP A 14 -14.63 8.07 -1.54
CA ASP A 14 -14.11 7.57 -2.83
C ASP A 14 -12.72 8.09 -3.21
N PHE A 15 -11.86 8.29 -2.24
CA PHE A 15 -10.54 8.91 -2.47
C PHE A 15 -9.57 8.08 -3.33
N VAL A 16 -9.83 6.79 -3.51
CA VAL A 16 -8.97 5.91 -4.31
C VAL A 16 -9.56 5.53 -5.67
N SER A 17 -10.75 5.99 -5.99
CA SER A 17 -11.45 5.72 -7.25
C SER A 17 -11.40 6.90 -8.22
N PHE A 18 -10.24 7.53 -8.38
CA PHE A 18 -10.07 8.73 -9.20
C PHE A 18 -10.49 8.56 -10.66
N GLU A 19 -10.48 7.38 -11.17
CA GLU A 19 -10.77 7.09 -12.57
C GLU A 19 -12.16 6.48 -12.77
N GLY A 20 -13.12 6.94 -11.97
CA GLY A 20 -14.49 6.43 -12.03
C GLY A 20 -14.57 4.95 -11.58
N ASN A 21 -15.70 4.42 -11.43
CA ASN A 21 -16.13 3.08 -10.98
C ASN A 21 -15.14 1.90 -11.00
N LYS A 22 -13.85 2.14 -10.79
CA LYS A 22 -12.85 1.08 -10.73
C LYS A 22 -12.85 0.44 -9.35
N LEU A 23 -13.00 -0.87 -9.32
CA LEU A 23 -13.09 -1.62 -8.08
C LEU A 23 -11.71 -1.74 -7.43
N THR A 24 -11.63 -1.33 -6.18
CA THR A 24 -10.41 -1.34 -5.36
C THR A 24 -10.69 -2.00 -4.02
N GLU A 25 -9.66 -2.60 -3.42
CA GLU A 25 -9.75 -3.20 -2.09
C GLU A 25 -8.36 -3.37 -1.46
N GLY A 26 -8.31 -3.95 -0.27
CA GLY A 26 -7.08 -4.34 0.40
C GLY A 26 -6.15 -3.16 0.70
N SER A 27 -6.72 -2.03 1.14
CA SER A 27 -5.93 -0.85 1.44
C SER A 27 -5.03 -1.02 2.65
N SER A 28 -3.84 -0.45 2.58
CA SER A 28 -2.88 -0.36 3.67
C SER A 28 -2.30 1.05 3.73
N ALA A 29 -2.40 1.69 4.87
CA ALA A 29 -1.89 3.05 5.08
C ALA A 29 -0.65 3.02 5.98
N PHE A 30 0.37 3.79 5.62
CA PHE A 30 1.61 3.88 6.38
C PHE A 30 2.30 5.23 6.17
N GLN A 31 3.18 5.59 7.08
CA GLN A 31 4.07 6.74 6.95
C GLN A 31 5.50 6.28 6.67
N LEU A 32 6.22 7.03 5.86
CA LEU A 32 7.66 6.84 5.69
C LEU A 32 8.41 7.27 6.96
N ILE A 33 9.62 6.76 7.13
CA ILE A 33 10.50 7.20 8.22
C ILE A 33 10.89 8.66 7.94
N ASP A 34 10.80 9.51 8.97
CA ASP A 34 11.11 10.94 8.91
C ASP A 34 10.24 11.76 7.94
N ASP A 35 9.05 11.26 7.62
CA ASP A 35 8.06 11.91 6.77
C ASP A 35 6.69 11.82 7.45
N ASP A 36 6.06 12.94 7.72
CA ASP A 36 4.74 12.99 8.37
C ASP A 36 3.58 12.79 7.39
N THR A 37 3.84 12.63 6.11
CA THR A 37 2.83 12.34 5.10
C THR A 37 2.53 10.85 5.03
N TRP A 38 1.33 10.54 4.59
CA TRP A 38 0.86 9.16 4.46
C TRP A 38 1.04 8.63 3.05
N ARG A 39 1.13 7.31 2.98
CA ARG A 39 1.00 6.52 1.76
C ARG A 39 -0.16 5.56 1.94
N VAL A 40 -1.02 5.46 0.94
CA VAL A 40 -2.10 4.48 0.92
C VAL A 40 -1.90 3.61 -0.31
N ALA A 41 -1.66 2.32 -0.07
CA ALA A 41 -1.50 1.33 -1.12
C ALA A 41 -2.73 0.42 -1.16
N TYR A 42 -3.12 -0.01 -2.35
CA TYR A 42 -4.31 -0.83 -2.56
C TYR A 42 -4.22 -1.60 -3.89
N ILE A 43 -5.04 -2.61 -4.04
CA ILE A 43 -5.21 -3.30 -5.31
C ILE A 43 -6.39 -2.72 -6.09
N GLN A 44 -6.20 -2.47 -7.37
CA GLN A 44 -7.26 -2.23 -8.34
C GLN A 44 -7.43 -3.51 -9.17
N TYR A 45 -8.58 -4.14 -9.07
CA TYR A 45 -8.79 -5.46 -9.64
C TYR A 45 -9.82 -5.50 -10.78
N SER A 46 -10.45 -4.38 -11.09
CA SER A 46 -11.44 -4.31 -12.17
C SER A 46 -10.83 -4.36 -13.57
N ASP A 47 -9.56 -4.01 -13.70
CA ASP A 47 -8.83 -4.11 -14.96
C ASP A 47 -7.91 -5.33 -14.98
N HIS A 48 -7.56 -5.78 -16.18
CA HIS A 48 -6.58 -6.85 -16.38
C HIS A 48 -5.41 -6.34 -17.21
N PRO A 49 -4.17 -6.50 -16.73
CA PRO A 49 -3.80 -7.10 -15.44
C PRO A 49 -4.20 -6.23 -14.24
N LYS A 50 -4.33 -6.86 -13.07
CA LYS A 50 -4.57 -6.15 -11.81
C LYS A 50 -3.40 -5.22 -11.49
N HIS A 51 -3.69 -4.08 -10.88
CA HIS A 51 -2.70 -3.08 -10.50
C HIS A 51 -2.58 -2.99 -8.98
N TYR A 52 -1.34 -2.98 -8.49
CA TYR A 52 -1.08 -2.59 -7.11
C TYR A 52 -0.63 -1.13 -7.11
N ARG A 53 -1.43 -0.27 -6.50
CA ARG A 53 -1.29 1.18 -6.64
C ARG A 53 -1.01 1.84 -5.31
N ILE A 54 -0.44 3.03 -5.37
CA ILE A 54 -0.14 3.83 -4.18
C ILE A 54 -0.41 5.31 -4.47
N CYS A 55 -1.01 5.98 -3.50
CA CYS A 55 -1.15 7.43 -3.49
C CYS A 55 -0.53 8.02 -2.23
N LYS A 56 -0.21 9.31 -2.30
CA LYS A 56 0.28 10.11 -1.18
C LYS A 56 -0.87 10.91 -0.60
N ALA A 57 -0.91 11.06 0.70
CA ALA A 57 -1.80 11.95 1.41
C ALA A 57 -1.01 12.85 2.36
N ASP A 58 -1.60 13.96 2.79
CA ASP A 58 -0.99 14.82 3.78
C ASP A 58 -0.98 14.15 5.18
N LYS A 59 -0.44 14.85 6.17
CA LYS A 59 -0.33 14.34 7.54
C LYS A 59 -1.68 14.04 8.23
N TYR A 60 -2.76 14.55 7.68
CA TYR A 60 -4.12 14.33 8.18
C TYR A 60 -4.90 13.27 7.40
N LEU A 61 -4.23 12.52 6.51
CA LEU A 61 -4.86 11.57 5.57
C LEU A 61 -5.88 12.26 4.65
N ARG A 62 -5.51 13.42 4.12
CA ARG A 62 -6.30 14.22 3.16
C ARG A 62 -5.45 14.65 1.99
N ASN A 63 -6.07 15.29 1.00
CA ASN A 63 -5.40 15.81 -0.18
C ASN A 63 -4.59 14.73 -0.91
N PHE A 64 -5.29 13.68 -1.35
CA PHE A 64 -4.68 12.53 -2.02
C PHE A 64 -4.14 12.92 -3.39
N SER A 65 -2.93 12.46 -3.69
CA SER A 65 -2.35 12.55 -5.03
C SER A 65 -3.00 11.55 -5.99
N ASP A 66 -2.81 11.76 -7.27
CA ASP A 66 -3.12 10.74 -8.25
C ASP A 66 -2.36 9.44 -7.92
N PRO A 67 -3.01 8.28 -8.08
CA PRO A 67 -2.36 7.01 -7.79
C PRO A 67 -1.35 6.65 -8.88
N VAL A 68 -0.29 5.99 -8.46
CA VAL A 68 0.74 5.43 -9.36
C VAL A 68 0.89 3.94 -9.11
N ASP A 69 1.27 3.17 -10.13
CA ASP A 69 1.50 1.75 -10.01
C ASP A 69 2.81 1.46 -9.26
N ILE A 70 2.76 0.53 -8.32
CA ILE A 70 3.95 -0.03 -7.68
C ILE A 70 4.54 -1.06 -8.65
N LYS A 71 5.76 -0.78 -9.10
CA LYS A 71 6.47 -1.65 -10.04
C LYS A 71 7.08 -2.86 -9.34
N GLY A 72 7.26 -3.94 -10.08
CA GLY A 72 7.92 -5.15 -9.59
C GLY A 72 7.03 -6.10 -8.79
N VAL A 73 5.73 -5.81 -8.72
CA VAL A 73 4.74 -6.70 -8.12
C VAL A 73 4.02 -7.45 -9.23
N THR A 74 4.06 -8.78 -9.18
CA THR A 74 3.36 -9.65 -10.11
C THR A 74 2.18 -10.34 -9.42
N ALA A 75 1.07 -10.48 -10.13
CA ALA A 75 -0.16 -11.07 -9.59
C ALA A 75 -0.54 -10.48 -8.22
N PRO A 76 -0.72 -9.16 -8.11
CA PRO A 76 -0.94 -8.52 -6.82
C PRO A 76 -2.21 -9.00 -6.16
N GLN A 77 -2.14 -9.10 -4.84
CA GLN A 77 -3.27 -9.33 -3.94
C GLN A 77 -3.24 -8.22 -2.88
N HIS A 78 -3.59 -8.54 -1.65
CA HIS A 78 -3.47 -7.61 -0.54
C HIS A 78 -2.03 -7.53 -0.04
N GLY A 79 -1.62 -6.37 0.41
CA GLY A 79 -0.30 -6.15 1.01
C GLY A 79 -0.39 -5.36 2.31
N SER A 80 0.67 -5.42 3.07
CA SER A 80 0.85 -4.60 4.26
C SER A 80 2.30 -4.11 4.33
N PHE A 81 2.52 -3.08 5.13
CA PHE A 81 3.82 -2.43 5.25
C PHE A 81 4.23 -2.37 6.71
N MET A 82 5.50 -2.63 6.97
CA MET A 82 6.07 -2.55 8.30
C MET A 82 7.47 -1.94 8.25
N ARG A 83 7.87 -1.31 9.34
CA ARG A 83 9.25 -0.84 9.50
C ARG A 83 10.18 -2.02 9.70
N ILE A 84 11.30 -1.96 9.04
CA ILE A 84 12.40 -2.88 9.26
C ILE A 84 13.72 -2.10 9.35
N THR A 85 14.70 -2.67 10.03
CA THR A 85 16.05 -2.15 10.09
C THR A 85 16.83 -2.47 8.81
N LYS A 86 17.91 -1.75 8.58
CA LYS A 86 18.81 -2.07 7.46
C LYS A 86 19.39 -3.49 7.55
N LYS A 87 19.64 -3.95 8.77
CA LYS A 87 20.11 -5.32 9.02
C LYS A 87 19.08 -6.35 8.59
N GLU A 88 17.83 -6.17 8.98
CA GLU A 88 16.72 -7.06 8.57
C GLU A 88 16.52 -7.05 7.07
N TYR A 89 16.54 -5.87 6.45
CA TYR A 89 16.45 -5.76 4.99
C TYR A 89 17.56 -6.53 4.27
N ASN A 90 18.81 -6.38 4.72
CA ASN A 90 19.94 -7.11 4.15
C ASN A 90 19.81 -8.63 4.33
N SER A 91 19.27 -9.07 5.47
CA SER A 91 18.99 -10.49 5.74
C SER A 91 17.92 -11.04 4.79
N LEU A 92 16.86 -10.28 4.53
CA LEU A 92 15.82 -10.66 3.56
C LEU A 92 16.38 -10.77 2.14
N LEU A 93 17.23 -9.83 1.72
CA LEU A 93 17.88 -9.88 0.41
C LEU A 93 18.75 -11.12 0.24
N LYS A 94 19.52 -11.48 1.27
CA LYS A 94 20.35 -12.68 1.27
C LYS A 94 19.48 -13.93 1.13
N TRP A 95 18.45 -14.03 1.93
CA TRP A 95 17.51 -15.14 1.89
C TRP A 95 16.82 -15.29 0.52
N ASP A 96 16.38 -14.21 -0.10
CA ASP A 96 15.78 -14.22 -1.44
C ASP A 96 16.76 -14.76 -2.49
N LYS A 97 18.02 -14.34 -2.44
CA LYS A 97 19.06 -14.84 -3.34
C LYS A 97 19.29 -16.35 -3.17
N GLU A 98 19.33 -16.82 -1.92
CA GLU A 98 19.49 -18.24 -1.61
C GLU A 98 18.31 -19.08 -2.13
N LEU A 99 17.08 -18.60 -1.97
CA LEU A 99 15.88 -19.25 -2.50
C LEU A 99 15.91 -19.34 -4.03
N LYS A 100 16.27 -18.26 -4.70
CA LYS A 100 16.35 -18.22 -6.18
C LYS A 100 17.43 -19.16 -6.71
N SER A 101 18.54 -19.32 -6.01
CA SER A 101 19.61 -20.27 -6.40
C SER A 101 19.18 -21.72 -6.26
N LYS A 102 18.31 -22.06 -5.30
CA LYS A 102 17.80 -23.42 -5.08
C LYS A 102 16.72 -23.85 -6.08
N LYS A 103 16.10 -22.91 -6.77
CA LYS A 103 15.04 -23.17 -7.76
C LYS A 103 15.53 -23.42 -9.18
N LYS A 104 16.85 -23.39 -9.37
CA LYS A 104 17.46 -23.70 -10.66
C LYS A 104 17.65 -25.20 -10.87
#